data_a75c1f90852b16b758f3eca0425041b1
#
_entry.id   a75c1f90852b16b758f3eca0425041b1
#
_cell.length_a   1.000
_cell.length_b   1.000
_cell.length_c   1.000
_cell.angle_alpha   90.00
_cell.angle_beta   90.00
_cell.angle_gamma   90.00
#
_symmetry.space_group_name_H-M   'P 1'
#
loop_
_entity.id
_entity.type
_entity.pdbx_description
1 polymer ?
#
loop_
_entity_poly.entity_id
_entity_poly.type
_entity_poly.pdbx_seq_one_letter_code
_entity_poly.pdbx_strand_id
1 'polypeptide(L)' 'MAKKEKIALRWELDTGVQKNGKPILKTKSFSNINENIDDQALLRGGQALTKLFDETCTGILKIETVRLNPEA' A
#
# COMPACT_ATOMS: atom_id res chain seq x y z
N MET A 1 6.54 -8.77 -23.29
CA MET A 1 6.37 -9.46 -22.01
C MET A 1 6.40 -8.47 -20.87
N ALA A 2 5.43 -8.53 -19.99
CA ALA A 2 5.37 -7.61 -18.86
C ALA A 2 6.36 -8.02 -17.77
N LYS A 3 6.99 -7.04 -17.15
CA LYS A 3 7.95 -7.27 -16.08
C LYS A 3 7.61 -6.42 -14.89
N LYS A 4 7.49 -7.05 -13.72
CA LYS A 4 7.24 -6.36 -12.47
C LYS A 4 8.53 -5.64 -12.05
N GLU A 5 8.43 -4.33 -11.83
CA GLU A 5 9.60 -3.53 -11.47
C GLU A 5 9.59 -3.08 -10.02
N LYS A 6 8.43 -2.76 -9.48
CA LYS A 6 8.34 -2.23 -8.13
C LYS A 6 7.13 -2.78 -7.44
N ILE A 7 7.28 -3.00 -6.15
CA ILE A 7 6.16 -3.29 -5.27
C ILE A 7 6.18 -2.27 -4.15
N ALA A 8 5.04 -1.70 -3.86
CA ALA A 8 4.86 -0.79 -2.74
C ALA A 8 3.66 -1.22 -1.93
N LEU A 9 3.71 -0.98 -0.65
CA LEU A 9 2.61 -1.22 0.26
C LEU A 9 1.99 0.13 0.59
N ARG A 10 0.67 0.24 0.49
CA ARG A 10 -0.05 1.48 0.78
C ARG A 10 -1.10 1.22 1.84
N TRP A 11 -1.13 2.07 2.85
CA TRP A 11 -2.17 2.05 3.87
C TRP A 11 -3.13 3.20 3.63
N GLU A 12 -4.43 2.91 3.71
CA GLU A 12 -5.46 3.91 3.73
C GLU A 12 -5.90 4.09 5.17
N LEU A 13 -5.82 5.32 5.67
CA LEU A 13 -6.05 5.62 7.07
C LEU A 13 -7.20 6.62 7.18
N ASP A 14 -8.11 6.37 8.13
CA ASP A 14 -9.20 7.29 8.43
C ASP A 14 -8.69 8.30 9.45
N THR A 15 -8.69 9.58 9.08
CA THR A 15 -8.21 10.64 9.95
C THR A 15 -9.20 11.01 11.06
N GLY A 16 -10.42 10.51 10.97
CA GLY A 16 -11.48 10.89 11.91
C GLY A 16 -12.13 12.22 11.59
N VAL A 17 -11.71 12.87 10.51
CA VAL A 17 -12.23 14.16 10.07
C VAL A 17 -13.12 13.93 8.86
N GLN A 18 -14.24 14.66 8.81
CA GLN A 18 -15.16 14.61 7.68
C GLN A 18 -15.21 15.96 6.98
N LYS A 19 -15.36 15.92 5.67
CA LYS A 19 -15.57 17.11 4.85
C LYS A 19 -16.72 16.84 3.90
N ASN A 20 -17.74 17.69 3.95
CA ASN A 20 -18.95 17.55 3.12
C ASN A 20 -19.61 16.18 3.30
N GLY A 21 -19.58 15.66 4.53
CA GLY A 21 -20.20 14.37 4.86
C GLY A 21 -19.37 13.16 4.44
N LYS A 22 -18.15 13.37 3.91
CA LYS A 22 -17.27 12.28 3.48
C LYS A 22 -16.04 12.23 4.37
N PRO A 23 -15.58 11.04 4.74
CA PRO A 23 -14.38 10.92 5.53
C PRO A 23 -13.15 11.36 4.74
N ILE A 24 -12.24 12.05 5.39
CA ILE A 24 -10.95 12.40 4.79
C ILE A 24 -9.99 11.28 5.10
N LEU A 25 -9.50 10.65 4.06
CA LEU A 25 -8.54 9.56 4.18
C LEU A 25 -7.13 10.07 3.94
N LYS A 26 -6.20 9.49 4.66
CA LYS A 26 -4.78 9.75 4.51
C LYS A 26 -4.12 8.47 4.01
N THR A 27 -3.15 8.59 3.15
CA THR A 27 -2.42 7.43 2.66
C THR A 27 -0.97 7.50 3.09
N LYS A 28 -0.41 6.34 3.40
CA LYS A 28 1.02 6.19 3.62
C LYS A 28 1.51 5.04 2.77
N SER A 29 2.71 5.16 2.26
CA SER A 29 3.28 4.16 1.35
C SER A 29 4.67 3.77 1.79
N PHE A 30 4.99 2.51 1.57
CA PHE A 30 6.34 1.98 1.77
C PHE A 30 6.75 1.28 0.48
N SER A 31 7.82 1.73 -0.14
CA SER A 31 8.29 1.18 -1.42
C SER A 31 9.59 0.38 -1.23
N ASN A 32 10.14 -0.08 -2.35
CA ASN A 32 11.36 -0.91 -2.37
C ASN A 32 11.18 -2.26 -1.66
N ILE A 33 9.98 -2.82 -1.78
CA ILE A 33 9.70 -4.14 -1.23
C ILE A 33 10.19 -5.18 -2.21
N ASN A 34 10.70 -6.30 -1.69
CA ASN A 34 11.16 -7.40 -2.51
C ASN A 34 10.02 -7.91 -3.39
N GLU A 35 10.24 -7.91 -4.71
CA GLU A 35 9.20 -8.32 -5.67
C GLU A 35 8.83 -9.80 -5.56
N ASN A 36 9.66 -10.59 -4.90
CA ASN A 36 9.41 -12.02 -4.71
C ASN A 36 8.68 -12.32 -3.41
N ILE A 37 8.28 -11.29 -2.66
CA ILE A 37 7.59 -11.50 -1.41
C ILE A 37 6.20 -12.08 -1.67
N ASP A 38 5.81 -13.04 -0.83
CA ASP A 38 4.49 -13.63 -0.86
C ASP A 38 3.44 -12.62 -0.37
N ASP A 39 2.26 -12.63 -1.01
CA ASP A 39 1.19 -11.70 -0.65
C ASP A 39 0.77 -11.82 0.80
N GLN A 40 0.75 -13.03 1.36
CA GLN A 40 0.39 -13.23 2.76
C GLN A 40 1.44 -12.65 3.68
N ALA A 41 2.72 -12.82 3.35
CA ALA A 41 3.79 -12.24 4.13
C ALA A 41 3.74 -10.71 4.07
N LEU A 42 3.43 -10.17 2.89
CA LEU A 42 3.29 -8.73 2.71
C LEU A 42 2.14 -8.19 3.55
N LEU A 43 1.00 -8.87 3.57
CA LEU A 43 -0.14 -8.47 4.35
C LEU A 43 0.17 -8.50 5.85
N ARG A 44 0.83 -9.56 6.31
CA ARG A 44 1.21 -9.66 7.73
C ARG A 44 2.13 -8.52 8.14
N GLY A 45 3.11 -8.20 7.30
CA GLY A 45 4.00 -7.08 7.56
C GLY A 45 3.25 -5.77 7.61
N GLY A 46 2.33 -5.57 6.66
CA GLY A 46 1.50 -4.37 6.63
C GLY A 46 0.64 -4.24 7.87
N GLN A 47 0.01 -5.34 8.30
CA GLN A 47 -0.83 -5.33 9.49
C GLN A 47 -0.01 -5.04 10.75
N ALA A 48 1.20 -5.57 10.84
CA ALA A 48 2.07 -5.29 11.98
C ALA A 48 2.44 -3.81 12.04
N LEU A 49 2.67 -3.19 10.88
CA LEU A 49 3.05 -1.79 10.81
C LEU A 49 1.87 -0.86 11.10
N THR A 50 0.63 -1.30 10.94
CA THR A 50 -0.53 -0.45 11.24
C THR A 50 -0.57 -0.04 12.71
N LYS A 51 0.04 -0.82 13.58
CA LYS A 51 0.11 -0.50 15.01
C LYS A 51 0.94 0.74 15.29
N LEU A 52 1.73 1.19 14.32
CA LEU A 52 2.56 2.39 14.44
C LEU A 52 1.79 3.66 14.06
N PHE A 53 0.61 3.52 13.51
CA PHE A 53 -0.19 4.65 13.07
C PHE A 53 -1.23 5.00 14.12
N ASP A 54 -1.46 6.30 14.29
CA ASP A 54 -2.49 6.79 15.22
C ASP A 54 -3.89 6.65 14.62
N GLU A 55 -3.99 6.74 13.30
CA GLU A 55 -5.26 6.67 12.60
C GLU A 55 -5.70 5.22 12.42
N THR A 56 -7.00 5.03 12.25
CA THR A 56 -7.56 3.71 11.96
C THR A 56 -7.24 3.33 10.52
N CYS A 57 -6.64 2.17 10.34
CA CYS A 57 -6.36 1.66 9.00
C CYS A 57 -7.64 1.05 8.41
N THR A 58 -8.08 1.58 7.26
CA THR A 58 -9.26 1.09 6.57
C THR A 58 -8.94 0.15 5.42
N GLY A 59 -7.69 0.15 4.96
CA GLY A 59 -7.28 -0.74 3.88
C GLY A 59 -5.78 -0.83 3.74
N ILE A 60 -5.33 -1.98 3.28
CA ILE A 60 -3.92 -2.22 2.97
C ILE A 60 -3.88 -2.67 1.51
N LEU A 61 -3.11 -1.95 0.69
CA LEU A 61 -3.05 -2.21 -0.73
C LEU A 61 -1.63 -2.59 -1.15
N LYS A 62 -1.56 -3.49 -2.11
CA LYS A 62 -0.31 -3.80 -2.79
C LYS A 62 -0.32 -3.07 -4.12
N ILE A 63 0.67 -2.23 -4.34
CA ILE A 63 0.79 -1.46 -5.57
C ILE A 63 1.94 -2.06 -6.37
N GLU A 64 1.65 -2.50 -7.58
CA GLU A 64 2.65 -3.08 -8.46
C GLU A 64 2.86 -2.17 -9.66
N THR A 65 4.14 -1.92 -9.98
CA THR A 65 4.51 -1.25 -11.22
C THR A 65 5.01 -2.31 -12.18
N VAL A 66 4.34 -2.44 -13.31
CA VAL A 66 4.66 -3.45 -14.31
C VAL A 66 5.00 -2.75 -15.61
N ARG A 67 6.17 -3.10 -16.15
CA ARG A 67 6.59 -2.55 -17.44
C ARG A 67 6.02 -3.42 -18.56
N LEU A 68 5.21 -2.80 -19.40
CA LEU A 68 4.62 -3.49 -20.54
C LEU A 68 5.50 -3.42 -21.78
N ASN A 69 6.43 -2.49 -21.78
CA ASN A 69 7.34 -2.27 -22.91
C ASN A 69 8.68 -2.95 -22.63
N PRO A 70 8.97 -4.12 -23.22
CA PRO A 70 10.22 -4.82 -22.95
C PRO A 70 11.43 -4.18 -23.62
N GLU A 71 11.21 -3.22 -24.50
CA GLU A 71 12.26 -2.57 -25.27
C GLU A 71 12.98 -1.47 -24.49
N ALA A 72 12.56 -1.19 -23.32
CA ALA A 72 13.10 -0.10 -22.54
C ALA A 72 14.60 -0.20 -22.29
#